data_f515f46347e811534a3843073b8c9596
#
_entry.id   f515f46347e811534a3843073b8c9596
#
_cell.length_a   1.000
_cell.length_b   1.000
_cell.length_c   1.000
_cell.angle_alpha   90.00
_cell.angle_beta   90.00
_cell.angle_gamma   90.00
#
_symmetry.space_group_name_H-M   'P 1'
#
loop_
_entity.id
_entity.type
_entity.pdbx_description
1 polymer ?
#
loop_
_entity_poly.entity_id
_entity_poly.type
_entity_poly.pdbx_seq_one_letter_code
_entity_poly.pdbx_strand_id
1 'polypeptide(L)'
;MSKRFLLTSLAVLAFTGSSLAQAGCDGSPLPDYMHHIKDELRAVSSDIKSGDNQAAAEGVSKIITLFKKSREETPYLFKEENLQGAELAKKEKAYQGVVDDTIGVFKSLETALKANDMAQVKTLLGKVGQQRKIGHSSFKTSC
;
A
#
# COMPACT_ATOMS: atom_id res chain seq x y z
N MET A 1 -13.47 55.34 -52.27
CA MET A 1 -13.05 53.96 -52.39
C MET A 1 -12.66 53.44 -51.03
N SER A 2 -13.61 52.76 -50.35
CA SER A 2 -13.44 52.33 -48.96
C SER A 2 -12.99 50.87 -48.91
N LYS A 3 -11.77 50.64 -48.43
CA LYS A 3 -11.28 49.27 -48.20
C LYS A 3 -11.63 48.89 -46.75
N ARG A 4 -12.61 47.98 -46.61
CA ARG A 4 -12.96 47.36 -45.34
C ARG A 4 -11.97 46.25 -45.03
N PHE A 5 -11.18 46.41 -43.99
CA PHE A 5 -10.38 45.32 -43.40
C PHE A 5 -11.25 44.49 -42.48
N LEU A 6 -11.44 43.24 -42.87
CA LEU A 6 -12.04 42.20 -42.00
C LEU A 6 -10.97 41.64 -41.08
N LEU A 7 -11.08 41.95 -39.81
CA LEU A 7 -10.30 41.32 -38.75
C LEU A 7 -10.94 39.98 -38.39
N THR A 8 -10.34 38.89 -38.82
CA THR A 8 -10.68 37.55 -38.37
C THR A 8 -10.05 37.30 -37.02
N SER A 9 -10.89 37.29 -35.99
CA SER A 9 -10.48 36.90 -34.63
C SER A 9 -10.29 35.40 -34.56
N LEU A 10 -9.04 34.97 -34.41
CA LEU A 10 -8.70 33.56 -34.16
C LEU A 10 -8.95 33.27 -32.68
N ALA A 11 -10.04 32.59 -32.36
CA ALA A 11 -10.30 32.11 -31.02
C ALA A 11 -9.40 30.92 -30.74
N VAL A 12 -8.38 31.10 -29.91
CA VAL A 12 -7.56 30.05 -29.34
C VAL A 12 -8.36 29.37 -28.25
N LEU A 13 -8.90 28.20 -28.53
CA LEU A 13 -9.46 27.31 -27.53
C LEU A 13 -8.32 26.72 -26.69
N ALA A 14 -8.06 27.32 -25.54
CA ALA A 14 -7.21 26.74 -24.53
C ALA A 14 -7.89 25.49 -23.98
N PHE A 15 -7.45 24.32 -24.45
CA PHE A 15 -7.74 23.04 -23.78
C PHE A 15 -7.03 23.07 -22.42
N THR A 16 -7.74 23.50 -21.38
CA THR A 16 -7.34 23.22 -20.02
C THR A 16 -7.49 21.72 -19.82
N GLY A 17 -6.39 20.99 -20.02
CA GLY A 17 -6.28 19.60 -19.62
C GLY A 17 -6.56 19.54 -18.12
N SER A 18 -7.77 19.15 -17.74
CA SER A 18 -8.08 18.73 -16.38
C SER A 18 -7.24 17.50 -16.11
N SER A 19 -6.09 17.70 -15.47
CA SER A 19 -5.41 16.63 -14.77
C SER A 19 -6.44 16.07 -13.80
N LEU A 20 -7.02 14.91 -14.12
CA LEU A 20 -7.68 14.08 -13.13
C LEU A 20 -6.56 13.68 -12.16
N ALA A 21 -6.27 14.55 -11.19
CA ALA A 21 -5.60 14.14 -9.99
C ALA A 21 -6.44 12.97 -9.48
N GLN A 22 -5.93 11.76 -9.61
CA GLN A 22 -6.44 10.65 -8.83
C GLN A 22 -6.37 11.14 -7.39
N ALA A 23 -7.53 11.53 -6.87
CA ALA A 23 -7.67 11.80 -5.46
C ALA A 23 -7.35 10.47 -4.78
N GLY A 24 -6.09 10.30 -4.40
CA GLY A 24 -5.71 9.21 -3.51
C GLY A 24 -6.59 9.35 -2.28
N CYS A 25 -7.11 8.25 -1.77
CA CYS A 25 -8.03 8.18 -0.64
C CYS A 25 -7.82 9.31 0.39
N ASP A 26 -8.34 10.48 0.08
CA ASP A 26 -8.28 11.71 0.89
C ASP A 26 -6.89 12.07 1.47
N GLY A 27 -5.83 11.85 0.68
CA GLY A 27 -4.44 12.13 1.07
C GLY A 27 -3.80 11.09 2.00
N SER A 28 -4.47 9.97 2.29
CA SER A 28 -3.87 8.88 3.06
C SER A 28 -2.68 8.27 2.32
N PRO A 29 -1.52 8.07 2.97
CA PRO A 29 -0.36 7.42 2.37
C PRO A 29 -0.49 5.87 2.33
N LEU A 30 -1.55 5.29 2.90
CA LEU A 30 -1.74 3.83 2.96
C LEU A 30 -1.72 3.15 1.58
N PRO A 31 -2.38 3.67 0.53
CA PRO A 31 -2.30 3.07 -0.80
C PRO A 31 -0.87 3.00 -1.33
N ASP A 32 -0.07 4.04 -1.11
CA ASP A 32 1.33 4.09 -1.53
C ASP A 32 2.17 3.07 -0.75
N TYR A 33 2.00 2.98 0.56
CA TYR A 33 2.68 1.95 1.36
C TYR A 33 2.32 0.54 0.89
N MET A 34 1.05 0.27 0.60
CA MET A 34 0.61 -1.04 0.08
C MET A 34 1.18 -1.34 -1.32
N HIS A 35 1.33 -0.31 -2.15
CA HIS A 35 1.98 -0.44 -3.46
C HIS A 35 3.45 -0.83 -3.30
N HIS A 36 4.19 -0.12 -2.47
CA HIS A 36 5.60 -0.43 -2.19
C HIS A 36 5.77 -1.81 -1.55
N ILE A 37 4.91 -2.20 -0.60
CA ILE A 37 4.92 -3.55 -0.01
C ILE A 37 4.72 -4.61 -1.09
N LYS A 38 3.80 -4.41 -2.03
CA LYS A 38 3.57 -5.32 -3.15
C LYS A 38 4.82 -5.48 -4.02
N ASP A 39 5.51 -4.39 -4.32
CA ASP A 39 6.69 -4.42 -5.17
C ASP A 39 7.88 -5.08 -4.46
N GLU A 40 8.10 -4.77 -3.18
CA GLU A 40 9.11 -5.47 -2.35
C GLU A 40 8.80 -6.98 -2.22
N LEU A 41 7.52 -7.37 -2.07
CA LEU A 41 7.13 -8.80 -2.04
C LEU A 41 7.47 -9.53 -3.34
N ARG A 42 7.36 -8.86 -4.49
CA ARG A 42 7.77 -9.43 -5.79
C ARG A 42 9.29 -9.64 -5.84
N ALA A 43 10.07 -8.65 -5.37
CA ALA A 43 11.52 -8.75 -5.29
C ALA A 43 11.93 -9.89 -4.34
N VAL A 44 11.38 -9.95 -3.13
CA VAL A 44 11.61 -11.04 -2.16
C VAL A 44 11.29 -12.41 -2.78
N SER A 45 10.18 -12.53 -3.51
CA SER A 45 9.82 -13.78 -4.18
C SER A 45 10.81 -14.18 -5.28
N SER A 46 11.37 -13.20 -6.00
CA SER A 46 12.43 -13.43 -6.98
C SER A 46 13.73 -13.91 -6.33
N ASP A 47 14.14 -13.24 -5.26
CA ASP A 47 15.36 -13.56 -4.52
C ASP A 47 15.29 -14.97 -3.91
N ILE A 48 14.15 -15.34 -3.31
CA ILE A 48 13.93 -16.71 -2.81
C ILE A 48 14.05 -17.73 -3.94
N LYS A 49 13.48 -17.46 -5.12
CA LYS A 49 13.55 -18.37 -6.26
C LYS A 49 14.96 -18.52 -6.82
N SER A 50 15.78 -17.48 -6.77
CA SER A 50 17.18 -17.50 -7.17
C SER A 50 18.11 -18.09 -6.09
N GLY A 51 17.61 -18.35 -4.90
CA GLY A 51 18.38 -18.86 -3.76
C GLY A 51 19.13 -17.78 -2.99
N ASP A 52 18.89 -16.50 -3.29
CA ASP A 52 19.49 -15.38 -2.55
C ASP A 52 18.67 -15.04 -1.31
N ASN A 53 18.75 -15.90 -0.29
CA ASN A 53 18.01 -15.72 0.94
C ASN A 53 18.44 -14.49 1.75
N GLN A 54 19.68 -14.00 1.56
CA GLN A 54 20.16 -12.79 2.21
C GLN A 54 19.45 -11.55 1.61
N ALA A 55 19.44 -11.40 0.30
CA ALA A 55 18.69 -10.33 -0.37
C ALA A 55 17.20 -10.38 -0.03
N ALA A 56 16.61 -11.58 -0.01
CA ALA A 56 15.22 -11.78 0.39
C ALA A 56 14.96 -11.27 1.83
N ALA A 57 15.86 -11.57 2.78
CA ALA A 57 15.73 -11.10 4.16
C ALA A 57 15.81 -9.57 4.27
N GLU A 58 16.67 -8.93 3.48
CA GLU A 58 16.76 -7.46 3.40
C GLU A 58 15.47 -6.84 2.84
N GLY A 59 14.90 -7.43 1.80
CA GLY A 59 13.60 -7.04 1.27
C GLY A 59 12.48 -7.16 2.30
N VAL A 60 12.47 -8.25 3.07
CA VAL A 60 11.50 -8.44 4.18
C VAL A 60 11.67 -7.37 5.25
N SER A 61 12.89 -6.95 5.57
CA SER A 61 13.13 -5.86 6.54
C SER A 61 12.54 -4.53 6.07
N LYS A 62 12.61 -4.22 4.77
CA LYS A 62 11.94 -3.04 4.19
C LYS A 62 10.42 -3.13 4.30
N ILE A 63 9.85 -4.31 4.04
CA ILE A 63 8.41 -4.55 4.20
C ILE A 63 7.96 -4.31 5.64
N ILE A 64 8.71 -4.79 6.63
CA ILE A 64 8.44 -4.54 8.05
C ILE A 64 8.42 -3.04 8.35
N THR A 65 9.35 -2.28 7.77
CA THR A 65 9.41 -0.82 7.94
C THR A 65 8.18 -0.13 7.34
N LEU A 66 7.71 -0.57 6.18
CA LEU A 66 6.49 -0.05 5.56
C LEU A 66 5.24 -0.37 6.39
N PHE A 67 5.13 -1.58 6.94
CA PHE A 67 4.02 -1.93 7.84
C PHE A 67 4.04 -1.12 9.14
N LYS A 68 5.21 -0.83 9.71
CA LYS A 68 5.31 0.06 10.88
C LYS A 68 4.79 1.47 10.58
N LYS A 69 5.08 2.01 9.39
CA LYS A 69 4.50 3.28 8.93
C LYS A 69 2.98 3.17 8.74
N SER A 70 2.53 2.10 8.08
CA SER A 70 1.10 1.84 7.85
C SER A 70 0.30 1.75 9.15
N ARG A 71 0.90 1.21 10.21
CA ARG A 71 0.28 1.08 11.54
C ARG A 71 -0.16 2.40 12.16
N GLU A 72 0.56 3.47 11.87
CA GLU A 72 0.29 4.81 12.41
C GLU A 72 -0.79 5.57 11.61
N GLU A 73 -1.24 5.00 10.50
CA GLU A 73 -2.25 5.60 9.64
C GLU A 73 -3.65 5.10 9.98
N THR A 74 -4.65 5.94 9.72
CA THR A 74 -6.06 5.56 9.84
C THR A 74 -6.59 5.09 8.49
N PRO A 75 -7.15 3.87 8.38
CA PRO A 75 -7.78 3.41 7.15
C PRO A 75 -8.90 4.34 6.68
N TYR A 76 -8.90 4.67 5.39
CA TYR A 76 -9.90 5.55 4.79
C TYR A 76 -11.35 5.02 4.96
N LEU A 77 -11.50 3.69 5.02
CA LEU A 77 -12.77 3.03 5.32
C LEU A 77 -13.45 3.60 6.58
N PHE A 78 -12.69 3.94 7.62
CA PHE A 78 -13.26 4.47 8.87
C PHE A 78 -13.85 5.87 8.68
N LYS A 79 -13.33 6.63 7.72
CA LYS A 79 -13.89 7.91 7.31
C LYS A 79 -15.15 7.72 6.47
N GLU A 80 -15.16 6.77 5.55
CA GLU A 80 -16.36 6.41 4.77
C GLU A 80 -17.51 5.94 5.66
N GLU A 81 -17.20 5.18 6.72
CA GLU A 81 -18.16 4.72 7.72
C GLU A 81 -18.54 5.80 8.74
N ASN A 82 -17.97 7.01 8.65
CA ASN A 82 -18.17 8.12 9.59
C ASN A 82 -17.93 7.75 11.07
N LEU A 83 -16.94 6.90 11.31
CA LEU A 83 -16.60 6.45 12.67
C LEU A 83 -16.05 7.58 13.51
N GLN A 84 -16.51 7.68 14.75
CA GLN A 84 -16.09 8.70 15.71
C GLN A 84 -16.02 8.14 17.14
N GLY A 85 -15.30 8.86 18.01
CA GLY A 85 -15.26 8.55 19.43
C GLY A 85 -14.80 7.12 19.74
N ALA A 86 -15.53 6.43 20.61
CA ALA A 86 -15.18 5.09 21.08
C ALA A 86 -15.20 4.01 19.97
N GLU A 87 -16.08 4.17 18.97
CA GLU A 87 -16.14 3.22 17.84
C GLU A 87 -14.91 3.35 16.94
N LEU A 88 -14.49 4.58 16.63
CA LEU A 88 -13.25 4.82 15.89
C LEU A 88 -12.05 4.24 16.64
N ALA A 89 -11.90 4.55 17.93
CA ALA A 89 -10.79 4.04 18.74
C ALA A 89 -10.76 2.49 18.78
N LYS A 90 -11.90 1.85 18.85
CA LYS A 90 -12.02 0.37 18.81
C LYS A 90 -11.56 -0.18 17.46
N LYS A 91 -11.97 0.44 16.36
CA LYS A 91 -11.60 0.00 15.00
C LYS A 91 -10.12 0.26 14.71
N GLU A 92 -9.58 1.39 15.14
CA GLU A 92 -8.15 1.68 15.03
C GLU A 92 -7.30 0.66 15.79
N LYS A 93 -7.70 0.31 17.02
CA LYS A 93 -7.02 -0.74 17.79
C LYS A 93 -7.08 -2.10 17.10
N ALA A 94 -8.22 -2.45 16.48
CA ALA A 94 -8.35 -3.68 15.72
C ALA A 94 -7.44 -3.68 14.47
N TYR A 95 -7.38 -2.57 13.75
CA TYR A 95 -6.47 -2.37 12.62
C TYR A 95 -5.01 -2.53 13.03
N GLN A 96 -4.59 -1.82 14.08
CA GLN A 96 -3.22 -1.91 14.60
C GLN A 96 -2.86 -3.33 15.02
N GLY A 97 -3.78 -4.07 15.64
CA GLY A 97 -3.59 -5.47 16.00
C GLY A 97 -3.30 -6.35 14.78
N VAL A 98 -4.07 -6.20 13.70
CA VAL A 98 -3.85 -6.96 12.45
C VAL A 98 -2.51 -6.58 11.79
N VAL A 99 -2.13 -5.31 11.84
CA VAL A 99 -0.82 -4.88 11.33
C VAL A 99 0.32 -5.44 12.19
N ASP A 100 0.19 -5.44 13.51
CA ASP A 100 1.18 -6.01 14.44
C ASP A 100 1.36 -7.51 14.23
N ASP A 101 0.28 -8.27 14.04
CA ASP A 101 0.31 -9.69 13.71
C ASP A 101 1.03 -9.92 12.37
N THR A 102 0.75 -9.08 11.38
CA THR A 102 1.41 -9.13 10.07
C THR A 102 2.91 -8.88 10.19
N ILE A 103 3.31 -7.86 10.96
CA ILE A 103 4.73 -7.59 11.26
C ILE A 103 5.38 -8.80 11.93
N GLY A 104 4.69 -9.46 12.86
CA GLY A 104 5.15 -10.68 13.52
C GLY A 104 5.46 -11.81 12.53
N VAL A 105 4.57 -12.03 11.56
CA VAL A 105 4.78 -13.02 10.49
C VAL A 105 6.00 -12.67 9.65
N PHE A 106 6.18 -11.41 9.25
CA PHE A 106 7.35 -10.98 8.47
C PHE A 106 8.66 -11.07 9.25
N LYS A 107 8.68 -10.76 10.54
CA LYS A 107 9.86 -10.99 11.39
C LYS A 107 10.27 -12.47 11.45
N SER A 108 9.29 -13.36 11.56
CA SER A 108 9.54 -14.80 11.52
C SER A 108 10.08 -15.24 10.15
N LEU A 109 9.55 -14.67 9.06
CA LEU A 109 10.02 -14.93 7.70
C LEU A 109 11.47 -14.46 7.51
N GLU A 110 11.82 -13.26 7.99
CA GLU A 110 13.18 -12.75 7.98
C GLU A 110 14.17 -13.69 8.71
N THR A 111 13.77 -14.18 9.88
CA THR A 111 14.56 -15.12 10.67
C THR A 111 14.75 -16.44 9.92
N ALA A 112 13.69 -17.01 9.33
CA ALA A 112 13.75 -18.25 8.58
C ALA A 112 14.66 -18.14 7.33
N LEU A 113 14.58 -17.00 6.62
CA LEU A 113 15.46 -16.71 5.46
C LEU A 113 16.92 -16.65 5.88
N LYS A 114 17.25 -15.93 6.95
CA LYS A 114 18.61 -15.84 7.50
C LYS A 114 19.16 -17.20 7.96
N ALA A 115 18.29 -18.08 8.41
CA ALA A 115 18.63 -19.45 8.81
C ALA A 115 18.64 -20.45 7.64
N ASN A 116 18.30 -20.03 6.43
CA ASN A 116 18.09 -20.90 5.25
C ASN A 116 17.08 -22.04 5.51
N ASP A 117 16.13 -21.85 6.42
CA ASP A 117 15.05 -22.80 6.69
C ASP A 117 13.91 -22.65 5.66
N MET A 118 14.09 -23.27 4.50
CA MET A 118 13.15 -23.15 3.39
C MET A 118 11.79 -23.80 3.66
N ALA A 119 11.72 -24.79 4.55
CA ALA A 119 10.44 -25.38 4.96
C ALA A 119 9.62 -24.37 5.75
N GLN A 120 10.24 -23.67 6.69
CA GLN A 120 9.61 -22.61 7.45
C GLN A 120 9.29 -21.39 6.58
N VAL A 121 10.18 -21.01 5.65
CA VAL A 121 9.92 -19.94 4.67
C VAL A 121 8.63 -20.20 3.91
N LYS A 122 8.45 -21.41 3.35
CA LYS A 122 7.23 -21.79 2.63
C LYS A 122 5.97 -21.66 3.50
N THR A 123 6.03 -22.14 4.73
CA THR A 123 4.92 -22.05 5.69
C THR A 123 4.56 -20.60 5.98
N LEU A 124 5.57 -19.74 6.20
CA LEU A 124 5.39 -18.33 6.52
C LEU A 124 4.87 -17.51 5.34
N LEU A 125 5.28 -17.82 4.10
CA LEU A 125 4.69 -17.21 2.91
C LEU A 125 3.19 -17.50 2.80
N GLY A 126 2.75 -18.70 3.18
CA GLY A 126 1.34 -19.03 3.32
C GLY A 126 0.62 -18.14 4.35
N LYS A 127 1.24 -17.91 5.51
CA LYS A 127 0.72 -17.00 6.54
C LYS A 127 0.67 -15.56 6.08
N VAL A 128 1.64 -15.07 5.31
CA VAL A 128 1.60 -13.74 4.68
C VAL A 128 0.35 -13.60 3.81
N GLY A 129 0.03 -14.62 3.00
CA GLY A 129 -1.19 -14.63 2.20
C GLY A 129 -2.47 -14.55 3.04
N GLN A 130 -2.52 -15.24 4.19
CA GLN A 130 -3.64 -15.18 5.14
C GLN A 130 -3.77 -13.79 5.77
N GLN A 131 -2.68 -13.20 6.25
CA GLN A 131 -2.67 -11.84 6.82
C GLN A 131 -3.15 -10.80 5.80
N ARG A 132 -2.69 -10.90 4.56
CA ARG A 132 -3.18 -10.04 3.47
C ARG A 132 -4.70 -10.15 3.31
N LYS A 133 -5.24 -11.36 3.30
CA LYS A 133 -6.68 -11.59 3.18
C LYS A 133 -7.44 -10.95 4.35
N ILE A 134 -6.98 -11.16 5.59
CA ILE A 134 -7.59 -10.59 6.80
C ILE A 134 -7.58 -9.07 6.74
N GLY A 135 -6.42 -8.45 6.50
CA GLY A 135 -6.28 -6.99 6.46
C GLY A 135 -7.14 -6.36 5.36
N HIS A 136 -7.11 -6.91 4.15
CA HIS A 136 -7.87 -6.36 3.03
C HIS A 136 -9.38 -6.54 3.19
N SER A 137 -9.85 -7.69 3.70
CA SER A 137 -11.29 -7.88 3.91
C SER A 137 -11.87 -6.98 5.01
N SER A 138 -11.03 -6.56 5.97
CA SER A 138 -11.47 -5.79 7.13
C SER A 138 -11.29 -4.28 6.98
N PHE A 139 -10.30 -3.83 6.21
CA PHE A 139 -9.86 -2.43 6.24
C PHE A 139 -9.64 -1.79 4.86
N LYS A 140 -9.69 -2.56 3.76
CA LYS A 140 -9.51 -2.02 2.43
C LYS A 140 -10.84 -1.47 1.90
N THR A 141 -10.78 -0.28 1.31
CA THR A 141 -11.85 0.30 0.51
C THR A 141 -11.42 0.45 -0.94
N SER A 142 -12.35 0.73 -1.83
CA SER A 142 -12.12 0.92 -3.27
C SER A 142 -11.86 2.37 -3.66
N CYS A 143 -11.65 3.23 -2.69
CA CYS A 143 -11.33 4.63 -2.98
C CYS A 143 -10.09 4.86 -3.92
#